data_1ba0cb63c3920106759ab8d5dba7c73c
#
_entry.id   1ba0cb63c3920106759ab8d5dba7c73c
#
_cell.length_a   1.000
_cell.length_b   1.000
_cell.length_c   1.000
_cell.angle_alpha   90.00
_cell.angle_beta   90.00
_cell.angle_gamma   90.00
#
_symmetry.space_group_name_H-M   'P 1'
#
loop_
_entity.id
_entity.type
_entity.pdbx_description
1 polymer ?
#
loop_
_entity_poly.entity_id
_entity_poly.type
_entity_poly.pdbx_seq_one_letter_code
_entity_poly.pdbx_strand_id
1 'polypeptide(L)'
;IDATDFNGINVVSKFDKIINTFSVDDLSNNSMNIYHIGSVYSVVNAYRDTISNSDKVLADIKSALLAACTADGNGIDNWGNSTDSNGFVFPFFASLYDTDSDVKKAVDSAADYSKQTILTDGTSGYSVQYPTPGNTNSSGMNLAFFAQYNNPDVNTAVLYNSIVNKFKSASGNGAYINTYTGQEDFKSATPDALQGIITYLYTLEGKTNPFDITADVKAIADAKNAPVEEPSTEPSTEPSTEPATEPSTGNEVSPATGDVNVYMYLLLAACAATFACVTV
;
A
#
# COMPACT_ATOMS: atom_id res chain seq x y z
N ILE A 1 -2.73 1.33 -15.15
CA ILE A 1 -4.09 1.84 -15.38
C ILE A 1 -4.05 3.34 -15.24
N ASP A 2 -4.63 4.03 -16.21
CA ASP A 2 -4.80 5.48 -16.14
C ASP A 2 -6.09 5.82 -15.38
N ALA A 3 -5.96 6.33 -14.15
CA ALA A 3 -7.11 6.72 -13.34
C ALA A 3 -7.81 8.00 -13.84
N THR A 4 -7.19 8.75 -14.75
CA THR A 4 -7.81 9.92 -15.39
C THR A 4 -8.68 9.52 -16.58
N ASP A 5 -8.54 8.29 -17.07
CA ASP A 5 -9.37 7.72 -18.16
C ASP A 5 -9.53 6.20 -17.97
N PHE A 6 -10.29 5.81 -16.96
CA PHE A 6 -10.62 4.41 -16.72
C PHE A 6 -11.96 4.08 -17.38
N ASN A 7 -11.92 3.44 -18.55
CA ASN A 7 -13.11 3.14 -19.36
C ASN A 7 -14.01 4.37 -19.63
N GLY A 8 -13.42 5.50 -19.94
CA GLY A 8 -14.14 6.76 -20.17
C GLY A 8 -14.56 7.49 -18.89
N ILE A 9 -14.14 7.00 -17.72
CA ILE A 9 -14.44 7.61 -16.42
C ILE A 9 -13.17 8.22 -15.84
N ASN A 10 -13.17 9.52 -15.60
CA ASN A 10 -12.12 10.16 -14.82
C ASN A 10 -12.38 9.95 -13.33
N VAL A 11 -11.73 8.93 -12.76
CA VAL A 11 -11.84 8.57 -11.34
C VAL A 11 -11.22 9.64 -10.45
N VAL A 12 -10.10 10.24 -10.87
CA VAL A 12 -9.42 11.31 -10.13
C VAL A 12 -10.32 12.53 -9.96
N SER A 13 -11.04 12.94 -11.02
CA SER A 13 -11.99 14.06 -10.93
C SER A 13 -13.19 13.78 -10.02
N LYS A 14 -13.63 12.53 -9.92
CA LYS A 14 -14.68 12.16 -8.96
C LYS A 14 -14.15 12.18 -7.53
N PHE A 15 -12.95 11.65 -7.33
CA PHE A 15 -12.26 11.68 -6.05
C PHE A 15 -12.03 13.12 -5.56
N ASP A 16 -11.54 14.03 -6.45
CA ASP A 16 -11.33 15.45 -6.15
C ASP A 16 -12.59 16.12 -5.56
N LYS A 17 -13.75 15.87 -6.17
CA LYS A 17 -15.02 16.43 -5.68
C LYS A 17 -15.39 15.97 -4.29
N ILE A 18 -15.03 14.76 -3.93
CA ILE A 18 -15.38 14.15 -2.64
C ILE A 18 -14.40 14.58 -1.57
N ILE A 19 -13.09 14.45 -1.83
CA ILE A 19 -12.07 14.70 -0.81
C ILE A 19 -12.08 16.16 -0.33
N ASN A 20 -12.42 17.08 -1.19
CA ASN A 20 -12.55 18.50 -0.84
C ASN A 20 -13.77 18.82 0.06
N THR A 21 -14.66 17.86 0.32
CA THR A 21 -15.78 18.02 1.26
C THR A 21 -15.44 17.57 2.68
N PHE A 22 -14.34 16.83 2.89
CA PHE A 22 -13.96 16.36 4.22
C PHE A 22 -13.25 17.44 5.03
N SER A 23 -13.61 17.50 6.31
CA SER A 23 -12.86 18.23 7.33
C SER A 23 -11.80 17.35 7.98
N VAL A 24 -10.92 17.96 8.78
CA VAL A 24 -9.96 17.22 9.62
C VAL A 24 -10.69 16.25 10.56
N ASP A 25 -11.80 16.69 11.15
CA ASP A 25 -12.60 15.86 12.05
C ASP A 25 -13.23 14.66 11.33
N ASP A 26 -13.70 14.83 10.09
CA ASP A 26 -14.21 13.71 9.29
C ASP A 26 -13.14 12.67 9.01
N LEU A 27 -11.89 13.09 8.81
CA LEU A 27 -10.76 12.21 8.52
C LEU A 27 -10.21 11.51 9.77
N SER A 28 -10.28 12.14 10.95
CA SER A 28 -9.65 11.63 12.18
C SER A 28 -10.59 10.89 13.12
N ASN A 29 -11.86 11.30 13.20
CA ASN A 29 -12.79 10.78 14.22
C ASN A 29 -13.59 9.54 13.80
N ASN A 30 -13.56 9.17 12.52
CA ASN A 30 -14.20 7.93 12.05
C ASN A 30 -13.14 6.84 11.93
N SER A 31 -13.30 5.75 12.70
CA SER A 31 -12.33 4.65 12.71
C SER A 31 -12.04 4.08 11.33
N MET A 32 -13.04 4.06 10.44
CA MET A 32 -12.85 3.61 9.06
C MET A 32 -12.04 4.62 8.23
N ASN A 33 -12.21 5.93 8.47
CA ASN A 33 -11.49 6.95 7.73
C ASN A 33 -10.00 6.95 8.09
N ILE A 34 -9.66 6.76 9.36
CA ILE A 34 -8.24 6.74 9.76
C ILE A 34 -7.48 5.54 9.16
N TYR A 35 -8.10 4.40 8.95
CA TYR A 35 -7.48 3.29 8.24
C TYR A 35 -7.17 3.61 6.78
N HIS A 36 -7.98 4.44 6.16
CA HIS A 36 -7.83 4.80 4.74
C HIS A 36 -7.04 6.09 4.51
N ILE A 37 -6.73 6.84 5.57
CA ILE A 37 -6.07 8.14 5.48
C ILE A 37 -4.73 8.05 4.74
N GLY A 38 -4.00 6.94 4.90
CA GLY A 38 -2.75 6.69 4.20
C GLY A 38 -2.94 6.55 2.70
N SER A 39 -3.92 5.74 2.27
CA SER A 39 -4.24 5.58 0.84
C SER A 39 -4.69 6.90 0.21
N VAL A 40 -5.50 7.67 0.95
CA VAL A 40 -5.95 8.99 0.52
C VAL A 40 -4.75 9.93 0.35
N TYR A 41 -3.82 9.93 1.31
CA TYR A 41 -2.57 10.70 1.21
C TYR A 41 -1.80 10.36 -0.07
N SER A 42 -1.58 9.06 -0.35
CA SER A 42 -0.85 8.61 -1.54
C SER A 42 -1.49 9.09 -2.84
N VAL A 43 -2.82 8.99 -2.95
CA VAL A 43 -3.54 9.44 -4.14
C VAL A 43 -3.47 10.96 -4.29
N VAL A 44 -3.71 11.72 -3.23
CA VAL A 44 -3.65 13.19 -3.30
C VAL A 44 -2.24 13.66 -3.65
N ASN A 45 -1.21 13.05 -3.06
CA ASN A 45 0.17 13.39 -3.35
C ASN A 45 0.56 13.06 -4.80
N ALA A 46 0.15 11.91 -5.32
CA ALA A 46 0.47 11.48 -6.68
C ALA A 46 -0.24 12.29 -7.77
N TYR A 47 -1.46 12.76 -7.49
CA TYR A 47 -2.26 13.59 -8.40
C TYR A 47 -2.33 15.05 -7.96
N ARG A 48 -1.30 15.54 -7.27
CA ARG A 48 -1.25 16.88 -6.66
C ARG A 48 -1.56 18.00 -7.65
N ASP A 49 -1.09 17.88 -8.89
CA ASP A 49 -1.33 18.88 -9.94
C ASP A 49 -2.74 18.81 -10.54
N THR A 50 -3.49 17.74 -10.25
CA THR A 50 -4.83 17.49 -10.80
C THR A 50 -5.93 17.73 -9.77
N ILE A 51 -5.65 17.46 -8.50
CA ILE A 51 -6.60 17.59 -7.40
C ILE A 51 -6.64 19.03 -6.93
N SER A 52 -7.86 19.60 -6.87
CA SER A 52 -8.10 20.95 -6.38
C SER A 52 -7.70 21.09 -4.91
N ASN A 53 -7.08 22.21 -4.56
CA ASN A 53 -6.64 22.49 -3.18
C ASN A 53 -5.77 21.38 -2.56
N SER A 54 -5.03 20.63 -3.37
CA SER A 54 -4.23 19.46 -2.94
C SER A 54 -3.33 19.78 -1.74
N ASP A 55 -2.68 20.93 -1.70
CA ASP A 55 -1.83 21.34 -0.57
C ASP A 55 -2.62 21.46 0.74
N LYS A 56 -3.83 22.03 0.68
CA LYS A 56 -4.72 22.11 1.84
C LYS A 56 -5.16 20.72 2.26
N VAL A 57 -5.58 19.89 1.31
CA VAL A 57 -6.03 18.52 1.59
C VAL A 57 -4.91 17.69 2.22
N LEU A 58 -3.68 17.78 1.73
CA LEU A 58 -2.51 17.11 2.33
C LEU A 58 -2.21 17.62 3.75
N ALA A 59 -2.37 18.93 3.99
CA ALA A 59 -2.22 19.50 5.33
C ALA A 59 -3.32 19.03 6.29
N ASP A 60 -4.57 18.94 5.83
CA ASP A 60 -5.69 18.42 6.61
C ASP A 60 -5.50 16.92 6.93
N ILE A 61 -5.04 16.12 5.96
CA ILE A 61 -4.72 14.69 6.15
C ILE A 61 -3.61 14.53 7.22
N LYS A 62 -2.54 15.33 7.14
CA LYS A 62 -1.49 15.31 8.17
C LYS A 62 -2.05 15.70 9.54
N SER A 63 -2.87 16.72 9.60
CA SER A 63 -3.51 17.15 10.85
C SER A 63 -4.40 16.06 11.44
N ALA A 64 -5.16 15.35 10.60
CA ALA A 64 -5.99 14.23 11.00
C ALA A 64 -5.16 13.04 11.50
N LEU A 65 -4.03 12.74 10.84
CA LEU A 65 -3.07 11.72 11.30
C LEU A 65 -2.59 12.02 12.72
N LEU A 66 -2.13 13.25 12.95
CA LEU A 66 -1.60 13.66 14.26
C LEU A 66 -2.69 13.71 15.33
N ALA A 67 -3.91 14.13 14.98
CA ALA A 67 -5.06 14.13 15.88
C ALA A 67 -5.51 12.71 16.26
N ALA A 68 -5.30 11.72 15.39
CA ALA A 68 -5.60 10.32 15.65
C ALA A 68 -4.54 9.61 16.51
N CYS A 69 -3.39 10.22 16.76
CA CYS A 69 -2.37 9.66 17.62
C CYS A 69 -2.76 9.81 19.09
N THR A 70 -2.45 8.78 19.89
CA THR A 70 -2.69 8.81 21.34
C THR A 70 -1.80 9.82 22.06
N ALA A 71 -2.31 10.40 23.14
CA ALA A 71 -1.57 11.36 23.94
C ALA A 71 -0.33 10.75 24.63
N ASP A 72 -0.35 9.45 24.91
CA ASP A 72 0.75 8.68 25.50
C ASP A 72 1.77 8.18 24.47
N GLY A 73 1.57 8.48 23.20
CA GLY A 73 2.52 8.16 22.14
C GLY A 73 2.48 6.72 21.64
N ASN A 74 1.44 5.95 21.93
CA ASN A 74 1.34 4.55 21.48
C ASN A 74 1.00 4.38 20.00
N GLY A 75 0.86 5.47 19.26
CA GLY A 75 0.52 5.49 17.84
C GLY A 75 -0.95 5.85 17.60
N ILE A 76 -1.57 5.26 16.61
CA ILE A 76 -2.96 5.56 16.22
C ILE A 76 -3.94 5.05 17.28
N ASP A 77 -4.78 5.93 17.79
CA ASP A 77 -5.87 5.60 18.70
C ASP A 77 -7.07 5.05 17.93
N ASN A 78 -6.97 3.77 17.63
CA ASN A 78 -8.05 3.06 16.96
C ASN A 78 -8.09 1.63 17.49
N TRP A 79 -9.27 1.12 17.82
CA TRP A 79 -9.45 -0.24 18.35
C TRP A 79 -8.61 -0.56 19.60
N GLY A 80 -8.30 0.47 20.42
CA GLY A 80 -7.59 0.28 21.67
C GLY A 80 -6.07 0.16 21.53
N ASN A 81 -5.42 1.04 20.77
CA ASN A 81 -3.97 1.09 20.57
C ASN A 81 -3.42 -0.21 19.98
N SER A 82 -3.87 -0.57 18.79
CA SER A 82 -3.43 -1.80 18.15
C SER A 82 -2.19 -1.53 17.29
N THR A 83 -1.28 -2.49 17.30
CA THR A 83 -0.14 -2.55 16.39
C THR A 83 -0.56 -2.52 14.93
N ASP A 84 -1.71 -3.11 14.62
CA ASP A 84 -2.28 -3.17 13.28
C ASP A 84 -2.54 -1.76 12.73
N SER A 85 -3.11 -0.87 13.57
CA SER A 85 -3.38 0.52 13.18
C SER A 85 -2.10 1.27 12.79
N ASN A 86 -1.00 1.08 13.53
CA ASN A 86 0.29 1.69 13.20
C ASN A 86 0.82 1.20 11.84
N GLY A 87 0.76 -0.11 11.61
CA GLY A 87 1.22 -0.71 10.36
C GLY A 87 0.34 -0.40 9.15
N PHE A 88 -0.96 -0.17 9.38
CA PHE A 88 -1.88 0.25 8.31
C PHE A 88 -1.66 1.68 7.87
N VAL A 89 -1.33 2.58 8.78
CA VAL A 89 -1.40 4.03 8.54
C VAL A 89 -0.03 4.62 8.24
N PHE A 90 0.93 4.44 9.14
CA PHE A 90 2.19 5.17 9.06
C PHE A 90 3.03 4.89 7.81
N PRO A 91 3.10 3.67 7.22
CA PRO A 91 3.93 3.43 6.04
C PRO A 91 3.66 4.36 4.87
N PHE A 92 2.43 4.84 4.72
CA PHE A 92 2.06 5.80 3.67
C PHE A 92 2.69 7.18 3.85
N PHE A 93 3.07 7.56 5.06
CA PHE A 93 3.62 8.86 5.40
C PHE A 93 5.16 8.90 5.46
N ALA A 94 5.81 7.87 4.95
CA ALA A 94 7.27 7.77 4.99
C ALA A 94 8.00 8.95 4.35
N SER A 95 7.43 9.57 3.31
CA SER A 95 7.98 10.77 2.68
C SER A 95 8.01 12.00 3.60
N LEU A 96 7.21 12.01 4.66
CA LEU A 96 7.19 13.09 5.66
C LEU A 96 8.13 12.82 6.84
N TYR A 97 8.62 11.59 7.01
CA TYR A 97 9.40 11.20 8.19
C TYR A 97 10.65 12.05 8.40
N ASP A 98 11.39 12.34 7.34
CA ASP A 98 12.63 13.12 7.42
C ASP A 98 12.40 14.63 7.30
N THR A 99 11.20 15.06 6.90
CA THR A 99 10.90 16.45 6.57
C THR A 99 9.94 17.13 7.54
N ASP A 100 9.19 16.35 8.34
CA ASP A 100 8.19 16.85 9.29
C ASP A 100 8.46 16.28 10.68
N SER A 101 8.84 17.16 11.62
CA SER A 101 9.23 16.77 12.98
C SER A 101 8.08 16.16 13.79
N ASP A 102 6.84 16.55 13.54
CA ASP A 102 5.69 16.06 14.28
C ASP A 102 5.32 14.65 13.79
N VAL A 103 5.35 14.42 12.48
CA VAL A 103 5.18 13.08 11.90
C VAL A 103 6.31 12.17 12.35
N LYS A 104 7.56 12.63 12.31
CA LYS A 104 8.70 11.84 12.82
C LYS A 104 8.50 11.43 14.26
N LYS A 105 8.13 12.35 15.13
CA LYS A 105 7.88 12.07 16.55
C LYS A 105 6.76 11.04 16.73
N ALA A 106 5.67 11.16 15.97
CA ALA A 106 4.56 10.21 16.05
C ALA A 106 4.98 8.81 15.62
N VAL A 107 5.74 8.70 14.52
CA VAL A 107 6.30 7.43 14.02
C VAL A 107 7.26 6.81 15.02
N ASP A 108 8.21 7.57 15.56
CA ASP A 108 9.19 7.08 16.52
C ASP A 108 8.51 6.54 17.79
N SER A 109 7.51 7.26 18.30
CA SER A 109 6.71 6.81 19.47
C SER A 109 5.90 5.55 19.17
N ALA A 110 5.26 5.48 18.01
CA ALA A 110 4.54 4.30 17.55
C ALA A 110 5.45 3.08 17.36
N ALA A 111 6.70 3.31 16.91
CA ALA A 111 7.71 2.27 16.79
C ALA A 111 8.11 1.71 18.15
N ASP A 112 8.32 2.57 19.14
CA ASP A 112 8.65 2.15 20.51
C ASP A 112 7.53 1.34 21.16
N TYR A 113 6.29 1.67 20.88
CA TYR A 113 5.13 0.88 21.29
C TYR A 113 5.05 -0.45 20.54
N SER A 114 5.06 -0.41 19.22
CA SER A 114 4.87 -1.59 18.37
C SER A 114 5.96 -2.64 18.56
N LYS A 115 7.20 -2.22 18.81
CA LYS A 115 8.33 -3.10 19.14
C LYS A 115 8.06 -4.00 20.34
N GLN A 116 7.32 -3.54 21.33
CA GLN A 116 7.00 -4.31 22.54
C GLN A 116 6.00 -5.46 22.28
N THR A 117 5.32 -5.45 21.14
CA THR A 117 4.38 -6.53 20.77
C THR A 117 5.05 -7.68 20.01
N ILE A 118 6.34 -7.54 19.66
CA ILE A 118 7.10 -8.58 18.95
C ILE A 118 7.52 -9.65 19.95
N LEU A 119 7.13 -10.89 19.67
CA LEU A 119 7.42 -12.05 20.50
C LEU A 119 8.80 -12.64 20.14
N THR A 120 9.33 -13.45 21.04
CA THR A 120 10.64 -14.12 20.86
C THR A 120 10.69 -15.04 19.66
N ASP A 121 9.55 -15.51 19.18
CA ASP A 121 9.42 -16.37 18.00
C ASP A 121 9.26 -15.60 16.68
N GLY A 122 9.36 -14.27 16.74
CA GLY A 122 9.28 -13.37 15.61
C GLY A 122 7.87 -13.06 15.11
N THR A 123 6.83 -13.53 15.80
CA THR A 123 5.45 -13.10 15.54
C THR A 123 5.12 -11.85 16.35
N SER A 124 4.03 -11.16 15.99
CA SER A 124 3.57 -10.00 16.75
C SER A 124 2.17 -10.20 17.28
N GLY A 125 1.95 -9.74 18.51
CA GLY A 125 0.63 -9.69 19.13
C GLY A 125 -0.13 -8.41 18.78
N TYR A 126 -1.41 -8.40 19.12
CA TYR A 126 -2.34 -7.31 18.80
C TYR A 126 -1.95 -5.99 19.49
N SER A 127 -1.56 -6.04 20.75
CA SER A 127 -1.17 -4.86 21.52
C SER A 127 -0.22 -5.25 22.66
N VAL A 128 0.37 -4.26 23.33
CA VAL A 128 1.21 -4.50 24.53
C VAL A 128 0.41 -5.17 25.66
N GLN A 129 -0.88 -4.90 25.76
CA GLN A 129 -1.76 -5.56 26.75
C GLN A 129 -2.14 -6.99 26.34
N TYR A 130 -2.19 -7.28 25.03
CA TYR A 130 -2.54 -8.57 24.45
C TYR A 130 -1.47 -9.02 23.45
N PRO A 131 -0.23 -9.28 23.94
CA PRO A 131 0.88 -9.63 23.06
C PRO A 131 0.80 -11.07 22.55
N THR A 132 0.00 -11.93 23.20
CA THR A 132 -0.12 -13.35 22.86
C THR A 132 -1.58 -13.77 22.63
N PRO A 133 -1.82 -14.69 21.67
CA PRO A 133 -0.84 -15.26 20.74
C PRO A 133 -0.42 -14.24 19.70
N GLY A 134 0.78 -14.42 19.13
CA GLY A 134 1.14 -13.73 17.92
C GLY A 134 0.20 -14.12 16.79
N ASN A 135 -0.16 -13.17 15.94
CA ASN A 135 -1.15 -13.39 14.88
C ASN A 135 -0.69 -12.84 13.53
N THR A 136 -1.33 -13.29 12.47
CA THR A 136 -0.98 -12.96 11.09
C THR A 136 -1.09 -11.47 10.80
N ASN A 137 -2.21 -10.85 11.20
CA ASN A 137 -2.49 -9.44 10.94
C ASN A 137 -1.43 -8.55 11.58
N SER A 138 -1.26 -8.65 12.89
CA SER A 138 -0.30 -7.84 13.64
C SER A 138 1.14 -8.08 13.18
N SER A 139 1.49 -9.33 12.82
CA SER A 139 2.82 -9.64 12.29
C SER A 139 3.05 -9.01 10.93
N GLY A 140 2.06 -9.05 10.03
CA GLY A 140 2.10 -8.41 8.73
C GLY A 140 2.23 -6.87 8.84
N MET A 141 1.42 -6.27 9.69
CA MET A 141 1.42 -4.83 9.91
C MET A 141 2.73 -4.33 10.56
N ASN A 142 3.25 -5.05 11.56
CA ASN A 142 4.57 -4.74 12.11
C ASN A 142 5.69 -4.87 11.08
N LEU A 143 5.63 -5.89 10.24
CA LEU A 143 6.62 -6.03 9.17
C LEU A 143 6.55 -4.84 8.19
N ALA A 144 5.35 -4.40 7.77
CA ALA A 144 5.17 -3.23 6.92
C ALA A 144 5.77 -1.98 7.57
N PHE A 145 5.45 -1.75 8.82
CA PHE A 145 5.88 -0.58 9.58
C PHE A 145 7.41 -0.53 9.73
N PHE A 146 8.00 -1.59 10.27
CA PHE A 146 9.45 -1.59 10.56
C PHE A 146 10.31 -1.69 9.30
N ALA A 147 9.84 -2.36 8.25
CA ALA A 147 10.54 -2.37 6.98
C ALA A 147 10.54 -0.99 6.31
N GLN A 148 9.39 -0.29 6.33
CA GLN A 148 9.26 1.02 5.72
C GLN A 148 10.22 2.06 6.32
N TYR A 149 10.38 2.05 7.64
CA TYR A 149 11.23 3.00 8.35
C TYR A 149 12.64 2.50 8.63
N ASN A 150 12.97 1.28 8.18
CA ASN A 150 14.28 0.65 8.38
C ASN A 150 14.77 0.76 9.84
N ASN A 151 13.89 0.42 10.78
CA ASN A 151 14.17 0.57 12.21
C ASN A 151 15.32 -0.36 12.64
N PRO A 152 16.43 0.17 13.17
CA PRO A 152 17.62 -0.63 13.46
C PRO A 152 17.45 -1.58 14.65
N ASP A 153 16.46 -1.35 15.50
CA ASP A 153 16.20 -2.17 16.69
C ASP A 153 15.37 -3.42 16.39
N VAL A 154 14.82 -3.54 15.16
CA VAL A 154 13.93 -4.63 14.77
C VAL A 154 14.52 -5.42 13.61
N ASN A 155 14.71 -6.71 13.81
CA ASN A 155 15.13 -7.61 12.75
C ASN A 155 13.93 -8.00 11.87
N THR A 156 13.70 -7.24 10.80
CA THR A 156 12.59 -7.46 9.86
C THR A 156 12.67 -8.80 9.14
N ALA A 157 13.87 -9.38 8.96
CA ALA A 157 14.00 -10.72 8.40
C ALA A 157 13.43 -11.80 9.32
N VAL A 158 13.49 -11.62 10.63
CA VAL A 158 12.88 -12.54 11.60
C VAL A 158 11.35 -12.44 11.53
N LEU A 159 10.81 -11.23 11.46
CA LEU A 159 9.36 -11.01 11.26
C LEU A 159 8.89 -11.66 9.96
N TYR A 160 9.56 -11.39 8.84
CA TYR A 160 9.24 -11.98 7.54
C TYR A 160 9.22 -13.52 7.60
N ASN A 161 10.29 -14.12 8.13
CA ASN A 161 10.40 -15.57 8.23
C ASN A 161 9.30 -16.18 9.11
N SER A 162 8.91 -15.49 10.20
CA SER A 162 7.83 -15.96 11.05
C SER A 162 6.48 -15.96 10.33
N ILE A 163 6.18 -14.94 9.54
CA ILE A 163 4.95 -14.85 8.75
C ILE A 163 4.90 -16.00 7.73
N VAL A 164 5.95 -16.16 6.95
CA VAL A 164 5.99 -17.15 5.86
C VAL A 164 5.96 -18.59 6.38
N ASN A 165 6.62 -18.85 7.52
CA ASN A 165 6.73 -20.22 8.04
C ASN A 165 5.59 -20.63 8.95
N LYS A 166 4.92 -19.69 9.63
CA LYS A 166 3.90 -20.02 10.64
C LYS A 166 2.47 -19.79 10.17
N PHE A 167 2.26 -18.78 9.32
CA PHE A 167 0.91 -18.35 8.96
C PHE A 167 0.53 -18.63 7.50
N LYS A 168 1.49 -18.98 6.64
CA LYS A 168 1.17 -19.35 5.27
C LYS A 168 0.37 -20.64 5.24
N SER A 169 -0.73 -20.67 4.49
CA SER A 169 -1.53 -21.86 4.30
C SER A 169 -0.75 -22.96 3.55
N ALA A 170 -0.97 -24.19 3.96
CA ALA A 170 -0.43 -25.38 3.29
C ALA A 170 -1.16 -25.71 1.97
N SER A 171 -2.28 -25.05 1.67
CA SER A 171 -3.09 -25.33 0.47
C SER A 171 -2.40 -24.98 -0.85
N GLY A 172 -1.36 -24.12 -0.80
CA GLY A 172 -0.64 -23.67 -1.99
C GLY A 172 -1.34 -22.57 -2.80
N ASN A 173 -2.49 -22.06 -2.33
CA ASN A 173 -3.28 -21.02 -3.01
C ASN A 173 -2.83 -19.59 -2.68
N GLY A 174 -1.76 -19.43 -1.90
CA GLY A 174 -1.22 -18.13 -1.51
C GLY A 174 -1.91 -17.49 -0.28
N ALA A 175 -2.88 -18.16 0.32
CA ALA A 175 -3.57 -17.66 1.51
C ALA A 175 -2.70 -17.72 2.77
N TYR A 176 -3.05 -16.84 3.71
CA TYR A 176 -2.56 -16.87 5.09
C TYR A 176 -3.68 -17.22 6.06
N ILE A 177 -3.30 -17.82 7.17
CA ILE A 177 -4.24 -18.34 8.17
C ILE A 177 -4.59 -17.19 9.13
N ASN A 178 -5.88 -16.98 9.36
CA ASN A 178 -6.34 -16.18 10.48
C ASN A 178 -6.09 -16.97 11.78
N THR A 179 -5.24 -16.45 12.62
CA THR A 179 -4.77 -17.16 13.83
C THR A 179 -5.91 -17.48 14.80
N TYR A 180 -6.94 -16.64 14.85
CA TYR A 180 -8.06 -16.82 15.78
C TYR A 180 -9.07 -17.89 15.33
N THR A 181 -9.24 -18.03 14.01
CA THR A 181 -10.18 -19.02 13.44
C THR A 181 -9.51 -20.31 12.98
N GLY A 182 -8.20 -20.29 12.76
CA GLY A 182 -7.45 -21.39 12.16
C GLY A 182 -7.79 -21.64 10.69
N GLN A 183 -8.48 -20.71 10.03
CA GLN A 183 -8.92 -20.83 8.65
C GLN A 183 -8.16 -19.86 7.73
N GLU A 184 -8.10 -20.20 6.45
CA GLU A 184 -7.64 -19.27 5.42
C GLU A 184 -8.50 -18.01 5.40
N ASP A 185 -7.86 -16.84 5.35
CA ASP A 185 -8.55 -15.57 5.39
C ASP A 185 -8.01 -14.62 4.30
N PHE A 186 -8.77 -14.52 3.21
CA PHE A 186 -8.48 -13.62 2.10
C PHE A 186 -8.99 -12.19 2.32
N LYS A 187 -9.71 -11.92 3.41
CA LYS A 187 -10.31 -10.61 3.68
C LYS A 187 -9.45 -9.74 4.58
N SER A 188 -8.72 -10.35 5.50
CA SER A 188 -7.87 -9.62 6.44
C SER A 188 -6.48 -10.22 6.57
N ALA A 189 -6.32 -11.43 7.06
CA ALA A 189 -5.00 -12.01 7.35
C ALA A 189 -4.08 -12.09 6.12
N THR A 190 -4.61 -12.45 4.95
CA THR A 190 -3.80 -12.51 3.72
C THR A 190 -3.38 -11.14 3.22
N PRO A 191 -4.27 -10.14 3.08
CA PRO A 191 -3.88 -8.78 2.70
C PRO A 191 -2.84 -8.18 3.65
N ASP A 192 -3.03 -8.33 4.96
CA ASP A 192 -2.12 -7.76 5.96
C ASP A 192 -0.73 -8.41 5.91
N ALA A 193 -0.67 -9.75 5.78
CA ALA A 193 0.59 -10.45 5.59
C ALA A 193 1.30 -10.01 4.31
N LEU A 194 0.56 -9.89 3.20
CA LEU A 194 1.11 -9.47 1.91
C LEU A 194 1.60 -8.03 1.95
N GLN A 195 0.88 -7.11 2.61
CA GLN A 195 1.34 -5.74 2.78
C GLN A 195 2.72 -5.70 3.44
N GLY A 196 2.90 -6.44 4.55
CA GLY A 196 4.19 -6.53 5.22
C GLY A 196 5.29 -7.14 4.36
N ILE A 197 4.99 -8.28 3.73
CA ILE A 197 5.94 -9.00 2.89
C ILE A 197 6.44 -8.12 1.74
N ILE A 198 5.54 -7.41 1.08
CA ILE A 198 5.91 -6.61 -0.09
C ILE A 198 6.69 -5.39 0.33
N THR A 199 6.30 -4.71 1.41
CA THR A 199 7.10 -3.61 1.94
C THR A 199 8.51 -4.07 2.26
N TYR A 200 8.67 -5.22 2.90
CA TYR A 200 9.98 -5.79 3.19
C TYR A 200 10.79 -6.12 1.93
N LEU A 201 10.17 -6.76 0.92
CA LEU A 201 10.85 -7.08 -0.33
C LEU A 201 11.29 -5.83 -1.09
N TYR A 202 10.49 -4.76 -1.08
CA TYR A 202 10.88 -3.46 -1.65
C TYR A 202 12.15 -2.91 -1.00
N THR A 203 12.25 -3.00 0.33
CA THR A 203 13.47 -2.53 1.03
C THR A 203 14.71 -3.36 0.66
N LEU A 204 14.57 -4.67 0.47
CA LEU A 204 15.67 -5.52 0.02
C LEU A 204 16.15 -5.18 -1.41
N GLU A 205 15.25 -4.71 -2.27
CA GLU A 205 15.58 -4.26 -3.62
C GLU A 205 16.11 -2.81 -3.65
N GLY A 206 16.24 -2.16 -2.50
CA GLY A 206 16.64 -0.76 -2.42
C GLY A 206 15.58 0.23 -2.96
N LYS A 207 14.36 -0.24 -3.14
CA LYS A 207 13.21 0.60 -3.49
C LYS A 207 12.67 1.30 -2.26
N THR A 208 12.17 2.53 -2.42
CA THR A 208 11.80 3.35 -1.28
C THR A 208 10.47 2.94 -0.68
N ASN A 209 9.35 3.18 -1.34
CA ASN A 209 8.04 3.04 -0.71
C ASN A 209 7.02 2.42 -1.68
N PRO A 210 6.49 1.22 -1.42
CA PRO A 210 5.48 0.61 -2.28
C PRO A 210 4.14 1.37 -2.30
N PHE A 211 3.94 2.29 -1.34
CA PHE A 211 2.73 3.09 -1.22
C PHE A 211 2.86 4.48 -1.87
N ASP A 212 4.06 4.88 -2.31
CA ASP A 212 4.26 6.10 -3.08
C ASP A 212 4.12 5.80 -4.58
N ILE A 213 2.95 6.10 -5.11
CA ILE A 213 2.60 5.89 -6.53
C ILE A 213 2.93 7.08 -7.43
N THR A 214 3.60 8.11 -6.91
CA THR A 214 3.87 9.36 -7.66
C THR A 214 4.65 9.11 -8.94
N ALA A 215 5.69 8.27 -8.88
CA ALA A 215 6.50 7.94 -10.06
C ALA A 215 5.71 7.17 -11.12
N ASP A 216 4.83 6.25 -10.68
CA ASP A 216 3.98 5.47 -11.59
C ASP A 216 2.96 6.34 -12.31
N VAL A 217 2.30 7.25 -11.56
CA VAL A 217 1.37 8.22 -12.12
C VAL A 217 2.06 9.13 -13.13
N LYS A 218 3.26 9.62 -12.81
CA LYS A 218 4.05 10.42 -13.73
C LYS A 218 4.43 9.63 -15.00
N ALA A 219 4.86 8.39 -14.87
CA ALA A 219 5.23 7.56 -16.02
C ALA A 219 4.03 7.33 -16.97
N ILE A 220 2.82 7.12 -16.40
CA ILE A 220 1.59 6.99 -17.19
C ILE A 220 1.28 8.30 -17.94
N ALA A 221 1.42 9.44 -17.27
CA ALA A 221 1.18 10.74 -17.88
C ALA A 221 2.19 11.05 -18.99
N ASP A 222 3.47 10.76 -18.77
CA ASP A 222 4.54 10.95 -19.76
C ASP A 222 4.31 10.05 -20.97
N ALA A 223 3.94 8.78 -20.79
CA ALA A 223 3.62 7.86 -21.88
C ALA A 223 2.42 8.33 -22.73
N LYS A 224 1.42 8.91 -22.09
CA LYS A 224 0.23 9.45 -22.75
C LYS A 224 0.54 10.69 -23.62
N ASN A 225 1.51 11.48 -23.19
CA ASN A 225 1.94 12.70 -23.87
C ASN A 225 3.11 12.48 -24.83
N ALA A 226 3.64 11.25 -24.94
CA ALA A 226 4.70 10.94 -25.89
C ALA A 226 4.20 11.16 -27.33
N PRO A 227 5.03 11.75 -28.21
CA PRO A 227 4.67 11.87 -29.61
C PRO A 227 4.38 10.49 -30.21
N VAL A 228 3.24 10.35 -30.88
CA VAL A 228 2.97 9.14 -31.65
C VAL A 228 3.99 9.15 -32.80
N GLU A 229 4.95 8.24 -32.80
CA GLU A 229 5.81 8.03 -33.97
C GLU A 229 4.90 7.61 -35.11
N GLU A 230 4.76 8.50 -36.10
CA GLU A 230 4.09 8.13 -37.34
C GLU A 230 4.83 6.92 -37.93
N PRO A 231 4.11 5.85 -38.31
CA PRO A 231 4.75 4.70 -38.91
C PRO A 231 5.54 5.18 -40.12
N SER A 232 6.86 4.99 -40.08
CA SER A 232 7.76 5.29 -41.19
C SER A 232 7.25 4.59 -42.45
N THR A 233 6.65 5.35 -43.34
CA THR A 233 6.24 4.89 -44.66
C THR A 233 7.45 4.85 -45.57
N GLU A 234 8.42 3.99 -45.29
CA GLU A 234 9.35 3.55 -46.32
C GLU A 234 8.66 2.44 -47.15
N PRO A 235 8.50 2.63 -48.44
CA PRO A 235 7.95 1.59 -49.30
C PRO A 235 8.95 0.45 -49.41
N SER A 236 8.71 -0.66 -48.75
CA SER A 236 9.45 -1.91 -48.96
C SER A 236 9.11 -2.40 -50.40
N THR A 237 9.95 -2.05 -51.34
CA THR A 237 10.00 -2.71 -52.64
C THR A 237 10.98 -3.88 -52.51
N GLU A 238 10.43 -5.10 -52.41
CA GLU A 238 10.87 -6.26 -53.18
C GLU A 238 10.09 -7.53 -52.71
N PRO A 239 9.53 -8.29 -53.67
CA PRO A 239 8.92 -9.57 -53.35
C PRO A 239 9.99 -10.67 -53.34
N SER A 240 10.37 -11.20 -52.19
CA SER A 240 11.14 -12.43 -52.09
C SER A 240 10.19 -13.62 -52.00
N THR A 241 10.13 -14.36 -53.09
CA THR A 241 9.55 -15.71 -53.13
C THR A 241 10.54 -16.71 -52.57
N GLU A 242 10.24 -17.32 -51.44
CA GLU A 242 10.75 -18.64 -51.04
C GLU A 242 9.75 -19.42 -50.21
N PRO A 243 9.75 -20.75 -50.27
CA PRO A 243 8.59 -21.58 -49.97
C PRO A 243 8.46 -21.96 -48.50
N ALA A 244 7.21 -22.22 -48.12
CA ALA A 244 6.77 -22.65 -46.79
C ALA A 244 7.52 -23.88 -46.29
N THR A 245 8.06 -23.78 -45.07
CA THR A 245 8.43 -24.91 -44.22
C THR A 245 7.54 -24.92 -42.98
N GLU A 246 7.22 -26.14 -42.54
CA GLU A 246 6.21 -26.56 -41.57
C GLU A 246 6.28 -25.91 -40.17
N PRO A 247 5.19 -25.95 -39.37
CA PRO A 247 5.08 -25.22 -38.14
C PRO A 247 5.88 -25.90 -37.03
N SER A 248 6.83 -25.16 -36.45
CA SER A 248 7.49 -25.47 -35.20
C SER A 248 6.52 -25.17 -34.05
N THR A 249 6.30 -26.17 -33.21
CA THR A 249 5.57 -26.06 -31.95
C THR A 249 6.19 -24.97 -31.07
N GLY A 250 5.47 -23.86 -30.94
CA GLY A 250 5.87 -22.71 -30.12
C GLY A 250 5.79 -23.03 -28.65
N ASN A 251 6.89 -22.82 -27.96
CA ASN A 251 6.89 -22.61 -26.51
C ASN A 251 6.05 -21.37 -26.19
N GLU A 252 5.00 -21.58 -25.41
CA GLU A 252 4.27 -20.48 -24.79
C GLU A 252 5.24 -19.71 -23.88
N VAL A 253 5.65 -18.53 -24.31
CA VAL A 253 6.32 -17.55 -23.45
C VAL A 253 5.23 -16.98 -22.57
N SER A 254 5.21 -17.37 -21.28
CA SER A 254 4.43 -16.67 -20.26
C SER A 254 4.73 -15.16 -20.37
N PRO A 255 3.71 -14.31 -20.42
CA PRO A 255 3.94 -12.88 -20.39
C PRO A 255 4.65 -12.54 -19.08
N ALA A 256 5.76 -11.81 -19.18
CA ALA A 256 6.42 -11.23 -18.03
C ALA A 256 5.41 -10.28 -17.36
N THR A 257 4.77 -10.72 -16.30
CA THR A 257 3.95 -9.89 -15.44
C THR A 257 4.89 -8.93 -14.73
N GLY A 258 4.94 -7.70 -15.21
CA GLY A 258 5.54 -6.60 -14.46
C GLY A 258 4.67 -6.36 -13.21
N ASP A 259 5.18 -6.75 -12.06
CA ASP A 259 4.47 -6.82 -10.78
C ASP A 259 4.06 -5.46 -10.16
N VAL A 260 4.31 -4.35 -10.83
CA VAL A 260 4.06 -3.00 -10.30
C VAL A 260 2.57 -2.63 -10.26
N ASN A 261 1.73 -3.28 -11.05
CA ASN A 261 0.33 -2.87 -11.23
C ASN A 261 -0.66 -3.37 -10.16
N VAL A 262 -0.34 -4.43 -9.42
CA VAL A 262 -1.29 -5.06 -8.48
C VAL A 262 -1.62 -4.14 -7.29
N TYR A 263 -0.67 -3.35 -6.83
CA TYR A 263 -0.87 -2.41 -5.71
C TYR A 263 -1.71 -1.20 -6.08
N MET A 264 -1.51 -0.65 -7.27
CA MET A 264 -2.34 0.44 -7.75
C MET A 264 -3.81 0.00 -7.88
N TYR A 265 -4.04 -1.26 -8.26
CA TYR A 265 -5.40 -1.84 -8.27
C TYR A 265 -5.97 -1.99 -6.86
N LEU A 266 -5.17 -2.41 -5.88
CA LEU A 266 -5.61 -2.56 -4.50
C LEU A 266 -5.87 -1.20 -3.84
N LEU A 267 -5.04 -0.19 -4.10
CA LEU A 267 -5.22 1.17 -3.62
C LEU A 267 -6.46 1.83 -4.23
N LEU A 268 -6.64 1.73 -5.54
CA LEU A 268 -7.83 2.26 -6.23
C LEU A 268 -9.10 1.50 -5.85
N ALA A 269 -9.02 0.19 -5.65
CA ALA A 269 -10.14 -0.62 -5.18
C ALA A 269 -10.49 -0.30 -3.73
N ALA A 270 -9.51 -0.07 -2.85
CA ALA A 270 -9.74 0.36 -1.47
C ALA A 270 -10.39 1.75 -1.43
N CYS A 271 -9.91 2.70 -2.22
CA CYS A 271 -10.55 4.02 -2.34
C CYS A 271 -11.98 3.92 -2.89
N ALA A 272 -12.22 3.10 -3.92
CA ALA A 272 -13.55 2.93 -4.51
C ALA A 272 -14.53 2.24 -3.54
N ALA A 273 -14.07 1.26 -2.77
CA ALA A 273 -14.89 0.57 -1.78
C ALA A 273 -15.30 1.48 -0.61
N THR A 274 -14.40 2.37 -0.19
CA THR A 274 -14.70 3.35 0.88
C THR A 274 -15.80 4.32 0.45
N PHE A 275 -15.77 4.79 -0.79
CA PHE A 275 -16.77 5.73 -1.30
C PHE A 275 -18.15 5.09 -1.52
N ALA A 276 -18.21 3.78 -1.78
CA ALA A 276 -19.49 3.08 -1.89
C ALA A 276 -20.20 2.92 -0.53
N CYS A 277 -19.47 2.87 0.58
CA CYS A 277 -20.04 2.74 1.93
C CYS A 277 -20.55 4.07 2.52
N VAL A 278 -20.11 5.22 2.00
CA VAL A 278 -20.50 6.56 2.51
C VAL A 278 -21.77 7.09 1.82
N THR A 279 -22.23 6.45 0.73
CA THR A 279 -23.39 6.89 -0.06
C THR A 279 -24.65 6.04 0.13
N VAL A 280 -24.72 5.18 1.16
CA VAL A 280 -25.93 4.42 1.54
C VAL A 280 -26.50 4.87 2.87
#